data_92e01815d7f0be43b13599ce0d3910a0
#
_entry.id   92e01815d7f0be43b13599ce0d3910a0
#
_cell.length_a   1.000
_cell.length_b   1.000
_cell.length_c   1.000
_cell.angle_alpha   90.00
_cell.angle_beta   90.00
_cell.angle_gamma   90.00
#
_symmetry.space_group_name_H-M   'P 1'
#
loop_
_entity.id
_entity.type
_entity.pdbx_description
1 polymer ?
#
loop_
_entity_poly.entity_id
_entity_poly.type
_entity_poly.pdbx_seq_one_letter_code
_entity_poly.pdbx_strand_id
1 'polypeptide(L)'
;MTTIVKHAAGAEFDHGLRAFFAYRDLGIATASGGRIGAHVIRAVPGEGAKPDWHTHSLDFQMVYVLRGWVEFEYADIGHVRLEPGSSVYQPPGIRHREVAHSEDLEMLEITSPAVFETQMAP
;
A
#
# COMPACT_ATOMS: atom_id res chain seq x y z
N MET A 1 15.33 20.41 -10.84
CA MET A 1 14.54 19.19 -10.62
C MET A 1 14.45 18.41 -11.93
N THR A 2 14.69 17.13 -11.90
CA THR A 2 14.74 16.29 -13.09
C THR A 2 13.48 15.44 -13.21
N THR A 3 12.95 15.30 -14.42
CA THR A 3 11.86 14.38 -14.70
C THR A 3 12.30 12.94 -14.45
N ILE A 4 11.48 12.16 -13.75
CA ILE A 4 11.74 10.76 -13.45
C ILE A 4 10.71 9.89 -14.15
N VAL A 5 11.19 8.89 -14.90
CA VAL A 5 10.33 7.92 -15.58
C VAL A 5 10.72 6.52 -15.11
N LYS A 6 9.73 5.72 -14.73
CA LYS A 6 9.90 4.32 -14.37
C LYS A 6 8.97 3.46 -15.22
N HIS A 7 9.54 2.54 -15.99
CA HIS A 7 8.77 1.66 -16.87
C HIS A 7 8.42 0.35 -16.15
N ALA A 8 7.26 -0.21 -16.49
CA ALA A 8 6.84 -1.51 -15.97
C ALA A 8 7.75 -2.64 -16.47
N ALA A 9 8.22 -2.53 -17.72
CA ALA A 9 9.14 -3.52 -18.28
C ALA A 9 10.45 -3.53 -17.49
N GLY A 10 10.87 -4.70 -17.04
CA GLY A 10 12.09 -4.87 -16.24
C GLY A 10 11.99 -4.32 -14.82
N ALA A 11 10.82 -3.94 -14.35
CA ALA A 11 10.64 -3.42 -13.00
C ALA A 11 10.96 -4.49 -11.96
N GLU A 12 11.59 -4.06 -10.87
CA GLU A 12 11.93 -4.93 -9.74
C GLU A 12 10.97 -4.67 -8.58
N PHE A 13 10.60 -5.73 -7.89
CA PHE A 13 9.77 -5.67 -6.69
C PHE A 13 10.59 -6.15 -5.51
N ASP A 14 10.64 -5.35 -4.45
CA ASP A 14 11.35 -5.68 -3.24
C ASP A 14 10.39 -6.14 -2.15
N HIS A 15 10.87 -7.00 -1.25
CA HIS A 15 10.11 -7.37 -0.07
C HIS A 15 10.09 -6.19 0.90
N GLY A 16 8.87 -5.79 1.32
CA GLY A 16 8.69 -4.72 2.28
C GLY A 16 8.44 -5.24 3.68
N LEU A 17 7.72 -4.45 4.48
CA LEU A 17 7.36 -4.79 5.85
C LEU A 17 6.49 -6.04 5.97
N ARG A 18 5.71 -6.34 4.93
CA ARG A 18 4.77 -7.45 4.91
C ARG A 18 5.30 -8.56 4.02
N ALA A 19 5.42 -9.78 4.57
CA ALA A 19 5.90 -10.94 3.82
C ALA A 19 4.99 -11.31 2.64
N PHE A 20 3.71 -10.94 2.70
CA PHE A 20 2.72 -11.27 1.68
C PHE A 20 2.63 -10.22 0.56
N PHE A 21 3.42 -9.14 0.64
CA PHE A 21 3.47 -8.09 -0.39
C PHE A 21 4.89 -7.85 -0.89
N ALA A 22 4.99 -7.54 -2.16
CA ALA A 22 6.21 -7.03 -2.79
C ALA A 22 5.95 -5.61 -3.29
N TYR A 23 6.96 -4.75 -3.26
CA TYR A 23 6.85 -3.32 -3.49
C TYR A 23 7.75 -2.89 -4.63
N ARG A 24 7.17 -2.16 -5.58
CA ARG A 24 7.90 -1.49 -6.66
C ARG A 24 7.93 0.00 -6.38
N ASP A 25 9.11 0.53 -6.10
CA ASP A 25 9.31 1.98 -5.92
C ASP A 25 9.17 2.70 -7.26
N LEU A 26 8.38 3.76 -7.28
CA LEU A 26 8.19 4.58 -8.49
C LEU A 26 9.15 5.77 -8.55
N GLY A 27 10.09 5.89 -7.60
CA GLY A 27 11.09 6.96 -7.59
C GLY A 27 10.55 8.29 -7.06
N ILE A 28 9.33 8.33 -6.57
CA ILE A 28 8.69 9.58 -6.12
C ILE A 28 9.27 10.07 -4.80
N ALA A 29 9.66 9.15 -3.91
CA ALA A 29 10.28 9.55 -2.64
C ALA A 29 11.57 10.32 -2.89
N THR A 30 12.44 9.82 -3.76
CA THR A 30 13.68 10.51 -4.12
C THR A 30 13.39 11.84 -4.82
N ALA A 31 12.48 11.83 -5.80
CA ALA A 31 12.14 13.04 -6.56
C ALA A 31 11.52 14.13 -5.70
N SER A 32 10.77 13.77 -4.67
CA SER A 32 10.08 14.74 -3.80
C SER A 32 10.87 15.10 -2.53
N GLY A 33 12.10 14.58 -2.38
CA GLY A 33 12.88 14.80 -1.16
C GLY A 33 12.23 14.18 0.07
N GLY A 34 11.56 13.06 -0.10
CA GLY A 34 10.94 12.31 0.99
C GLY A 34 9.52 12.78 1.37
N ARG A 35 8.99 13.79 0.69
CA ARG A 35 7.66 14.32 1.02
C ARG A 35 6.52 13.40 0.61
N ILE A 36 6.71 12.66 -0.50
CA ILE A 36 5.69 11.78 -1.06
C ILE A 36 6.31 10.43 -1.39
N GLY A 37 5.63 9.35 -1.01
CA GLY A 37 5.98 8.00 -1.42
C GLY A 37 4.94 7.47 -2.39
N ALA A 38 5.38 6.67 -3.36
CA ALA A 38 4.47 6.00 -4.27
C ALA A 38 5.05 4.65 -4.66
N HIS A 39 4.23 3.62 -4.50
CA HIS A 39 4.61 2.24 -4.79
C HIS A 39 3.51 1.51 -5.54
N VAL A 40 3.88 0.61 -6.42
CA VAL A 40 2.99 -0.45 -6.85
C VAL A 40 3.23 -1.64 -5.93
N ILE A 41 2.20 -2.10 -5.28
CA ILE A 41 2.22 -3.24 -4.35
C ILE A 41 1.56 -4.41 -5.06
N ARG A 42 2.19 -5.58 -5.01
CA ARG A 42 1.57 -6.80 -5.51
C ARG A 42 1.65 -7.92 -4.50
N ALA A 43 0.70 -8.85 -4.59
CA ALA A 43 0.70 -10.04 -3.74
C ALA A 43 1.88 -10.94 -4.06
N VAL A 44 2.45 -11.55 -3.01
CA VAL A 44 3.45 -12.61 -3.16
C VAL A 44 2.69 -13.93 -3.26
N PRO A 45 2.86 -14.72 -4.33
CA PRO A 45 2.15 -15.98 -4.49
C PRO A 45 2.38 -16.94 -3.32
N GLY A 46 1.31 -17.55 -2.84
CA GLY A 46 1.36 -18.49 -1.73
C GLY A 46 1.35 -17.87 -0.34
N GLU A 47 1.44 -16.54 -0.23
CA GLU A 47 1.42 -15.84 1.06
C GLU A 47 0.05 -15.23 1.30
N GLY A 48 -0.58 -15.62 2.40
CA GLY A 48 -1.86 -15.06 2.82
C GLY A 48 -1.70 -13.82 3.67
N ALA A 49 -2.76 -13.02 3.76
CA ALA A 49 -2.82 -11.86 4.62
C ALA A 49 -2.63 -12.25 6.09
N LYS A 50 -2.02 -11.33 6.85
CA LYS A 50 -1.93 -11.42 8.32
C LYS A 50 -2.77 -10.28 8.88
N PRO A 51 -3.96 -10.56 9.39
CA PRO A 51 -4.92 -9.51 9.74
C PRO A 51 -4.64 -8.87 11.11
N ASP A 52 -3.42 -8.38 11.30
CA ASP A 52 -3.05 -7.66 12.52
C ASP A 52 -3.55 -6.23 12.48
N TRP A 53 -4.27 -5.80 13.50
CA TRP A 53 -4.69 -4.42 13.64
C TRP A 53 -3.46 -3.52 13.83
N HIS A 54 -3.38 -2.42 13.08
CA HIS A 54 -2.26 -1.49 13.14
C HIS A 54 -2.66 -0.08 12.73
N THR A 55 -1.76 0.85 12.97
CA THR A 55 -1.88 2.26 12.58
C THR A 55 -0.61 2.71 11.88
N HIS A 56 -0.71 3.77 11.09
CA HIS A 56 0.45 4.40 10.46
C HIS A 56 0.58 5.85 10.89
N SER A 57 1.82 6.26 11.22
CA SER A 57 2.15 7.66 11.54
C SER A 57 2.51 8.38 10.26
N LEU A 58 1.52 8.98 9.60
CA LEU A 58 1.69 9.71 8.36
C LEU A 58 0.60 10.79 8.23
N ASP A 59 0.73 11.65 7.22
CA ASP A 59 -0.21 12.75 6.99
C ASP A 59 -1.26 12.42 5.94
N PHE A 60 -0.93 11.51 5.03
CA PHE A 60 -1.80 11.13 3.93
C PHE A 60 -1.49 9.71 3.49
N GLN A 61 -2.54 8.94 3.19
CA GLN A 61 -2.38 7.62 2.58
C GLN A 61 -3.60 7.29 1.74
N MET A 62 -3.36 6.85 0.53
CA MET A 62 -4.42 6.30 -0.33
C MET A 62 -3.93 5.05 -1.03
N VAL A 63 -4.88 4.18 -1.37
CA VAL A 63 -4.66 2.98 -2.18
C VAL A 63 -5.65 2.99 -3.32
N TYR A 64 -5.18 2.63 -4.51
CA TYR A 64 -6.01 2.48 -5.72
C TYR A 64 -5.73 1.10 -6.30
N VAL A 65 -6.76 0.27 -6.45
CA VAL A 65 -6.59 -1.10 -6.94
C VAL A 65 -6.47 -1.10 -8.48
N LEU A 66 -5.40 -1.71 -8.97
CA LEU A 66 -5.12 -1.82 -10.39
C LEU A 66 -5.56 -3.16 -10.96
N ARG A 67 -5.45 -4.24 -10.16
CA ARG A 67 -5.72 -5.60 -10.59
C ARG A 67 -6.05 -6.47 -9.38
N GLY A 68 -6.93 -7.45 -9.55
CA GLY A 68 -7.34 -8.33 -8.46
C GLY A 68 -8.23 -7.62 -7.45
N TRP A 69 -8.21 -8.07 -6.21
CA TRP A 69 -9.02 -7.47 -5.15
C TRP A 69 -8.30 -7.56 -3.81
N VAL A 70 -8.70 -6.69 -2.88
CA VAL A 70 -8.20 -6.68 -1.51
C VAL A 70 -9.35 -6.34 -0.56
N GLU A 71 -9.34 -6.95 0.61
CA GLU A 71 -10.32 -6.69 1.68
C GLU A 71 -9.60 -6.12 2.88
N PHE A 72 -10.10 -4.99 3.36
CA PHE A 72 -9.64 -4.33 4.58
C PHE A 72 -10.77 -4.23 5.58
N GLU A 73 -10.40 -4.07 6.84
CA GLU A 73 -11.32 -3.68 7.89
C GLU A 73 -10.80 -2.43 8.56
N TYR A 74 -11.66 -1.40 8.64
CA TYR A 74 -11.35 -0.10 9.24
C TYR A 74 -12.18 0.10 10.49
N ALA A 75 -11.56 0.64 11.54
CA ALA A 75 -12.24 0.81 12.83
C ALA A 75 -13.50 1.67 12.73
N ASP A 76 -13.54 2.63 11.81
CA ASP A 76 -14.68 3.54 11.64
C ASP A 76 -15.79 3.03 10.72
N ILE A 77 -15.45 2.29 9.65
CA ILE A 77 -16.45 1.89 8.65
C ILE A 77 -16.62 0.38 8.50
N GLY A 78 -15.76 -0.41 9.18
CA GLY A 78 -15.84 -1.87 9.11
C GLY A 78 -15.19 -2.45 7.86
N HIS A 79 -15.69 -3.58 7.43
CA HIS A 79 -15.13 -4.36 6.33
C HIS A 79 -15.47 -3.75 4.97
N VAL A 80 -14.46 -3.65 4.10
CA VAL A 80 -14.63 -3.19 2.71
C VAL A 80 -13.86 -4.12 1.78
N ARG A 81 -14.41 -4.33 0.58
CA ARG A 81 -13.73 -5.02 -0.50
C ARG A 81 -13.47 -4.04 -1.64
N LEU A 82 -12.22 -3.95 -2.06
CA LEU A 82 -11.79 -3.09 -3.15
C LEU A 82 -11.47 -3.93 -4.37
N GLU A 83 -12.02 -3.54 -5.53
CA GLU A 83 -11.79 -4.18 -6.81
C GLU A 83 -11.11 -3.19 -7.77
N PRO A 84 -10.69 -3.62 -8.98
CA PRO A 84 -10.01 -2.72 -9.92
C PRO A 84 -10.80 -1.43 -10.14
N GLY A 85 -10.13 -0.30 -9.99
CA GLY A 85 -10.76 1.02 -10.07
C GLY A 85 -11.27 1.56 -8.74
N SER A 86 -11.31 0.74 -7.69
CA SER A 86 -11.67 1.21 -6.34
C SER A 86 -10.50 1.89 -5.67
N SER A 87 -10.80 2.89 -4.86
CA SER A 87 -9.80 3.59 -4.05
C SER A 87 -10.26 3.72 -2.62
N VAL A 88 -9.30 3.86 -1.72
CA VAL A 88 -9.56 4.17 -0.31
C VAL A 88 -8.59 5.23 0.17
N TYR A 89 -9.13 6.21 0.87
CA TYR A 89 -8.35 7.15 1.68
C TYR A 89 -8.29 6.61 3.10
N GLN A 90 -7.08 6.36 3.60
CA GLN A 90 -6.88 5.90 4.97
C GLN A 90 -6.49 7.11 5.83
N PRO A 91 -7.37 7.60 6.72
CA PRO A 91 -7.04 8.75 7.55
C PRO A 91 -5.80 8.49 8.42
N PRO A 92 -5.02 9.53 8.73
CA PRO A 92 -3.88 9.37 9.65
C PRO A 92 -4.31 8.75 10.97
N GLY A 93 -3.57 7.72 11.39
CA GLY A 93 -3.83 7.05 12.66
C GLY A 93 -5.04 6.12 12.68
N ILE A 94 -5.73 5.93 11.56
CA ILE A 94 -6.87 4.99 11.53
C ILE A 94 -6.39 3.57 11.85
N ARG A 95 -7.08 2.93 12.77
CA ARG A 95 -6.82 1.55 13.12
C ARG A 95 -7.46 0.66 12.06
N HIS A 96 -6.67 -0.19 11.44
CA HIS A 96 -7.13 -1.02 10.34
C HIS A 96 -6.33 -2.30 10.23
N ARG A 97 -6.84 -3.23 9.41
CA ARG A 97 -6.14 -4.47 9.08
C ARG A 97 -6.49 -4.92 7.66
N GLU A 98 -5.59 -5.67 7.04
CA GLU A 98 -5.87 -6.37 5.79
C GLU A 98 -6.39 -7.76 6.10
N VAL A 99 -7.54 -8.10 5.54
CA VAL A 99 -8.24 -9.36 5.83
C VAL A 99 -7.91 -10.43 4.81
N ALA A 100 -7.89 -10.08 3.54
CA ALA A 100 -7.66 -11.02 2.44
C ALA A 100 -7.29 -10.28 1.16
N HIS A 101 -6.71 -11.01 0.22
CA HIS A 101 -6.43 -10.48 -1.12
C HIS A 101 -6.35 -11.61 -2.13
N SER A 102 -6.57 -11.27 -3.42
CA SER A 102 -6.37 -12.21 -4.52
C SER A 102 -4.88 -12.40 -4.81
N GLU A 103 -4.53 -13.54 -5.39
CA GLU A 103 -3.13 -13.82 -5.73
C GLU A 103 -2.57 -12.89 -6.80
N ASP A 104 -3.44 -12.32 -7.63
CA ASP A 104 -3.07 -11.38 -8.69
C ASP A 104 -3.21 -9.92 -8.29
N LEU A 105 -3.39 -9.63 -7.01
CA LEU A 105 -3.54 -8.25 -6.54
C LEU A 105 -2.37 -7.37 -6.95
N GLU A 106 -2.70 -6.22 -7.56
CA GLU A 106 -1.80 -5.09 -7.73
C GLU A 106 -2.55 -3.82 -7.36
N MET A 107 -1.90 -2.97 -6.58
CA MET A 107 -2.49 -1.70 -6.15
C MET A 107 -1.42 -0.62 -6.07
N LEU A 108 -1.82 0.61 -6.31
CA LEU A 108 -0.98 1.79 -6.14
C LEU A 108 -1.21 2.37 -4.76
N GLU A 109 -0.12 2.59 -4.02
CA GLU A 109 -0.16 3.27 -2.73
C GLU A 109 0.58 4.59 -2.83
N ILE A 110 -0.05 5.66 -2.33
CA ILE A 110 0.56 6.99 -2.25
C ILE A 110 0.50 7.45 -0.80
N THR A 111 1.63 7.88 -0.27
CA THR A 111 1.75 8.33 1.12
C THR A 111 2.47 9.66 1.22
N SER A 112 2.23 10.38 2.31
CA SER A 112 2.98 11.55 2.72
C SER A 112 3.14 11.51 4.25
N PRO A 113 4.37 11.52 4.77
CA PRO A 113 5.66 11.44 4.08
C PRO A 113 5.91 10.05 3.45
N ALA A 114 6.99 9.94 2.71
CA ALA A 114 7.37 8.68 2.06
C ALA A 114 7.71 7.59 3.09
N VAL A 115 8.39 7.95 4.16
CA VAL A 115 8.79 7.05 5.25
C VAL A 115 7.96 7.38 6.49
N PHE A 116 7.35 6.37 7.07
CA PHE A 116 6.49 6.51 8.24
C PHE A 116 6.57 5.24 9.09
N GLU A 117 6.17 5.37 10.35
CA GLU A 117 6.14 4.25 11.28
C GLU A 117 4.80 3.53 11.25
N THR A 118 4.85 2.22 11.43
CA THR A 118 3.67 1.38 11.61
C THR A 118 3.68 0.84 13.04
N GLN A 119 2.57 0.97 13.74
CA GLN A 119 2.43 0.53 15.13
C GLN A 119 1.31 -0.48 15.23
N MET A 120 1.55 -1.54 16.01
CA MET A 120 0.50 -2.51 16.32
C MET A 120 -0.55 -1.85 17.20
N ALA A 121 -1.82 -2.16 16.93
CA ALA A 121 -2.97 -1.58 17.62
C ALA A 121 -3.94 -2.71 17.98
N PRO A 122 -3.70 -3.41 19.07
CA PRO A 122 -4.54 -4.54 19.50
C PRO A 122 -6.00 -4.18 19.65
#